data_345330c86c0301df7042be90b6405986
#
_entry.id   345330c86c0301df7042be90b6405986
#
_cell.length_a   1.000
_cell.length_b   1.000
_cell.length_c   1.000
_cell.angle_alpha   90.00
_cell.angle_beta   90.00
_cell.angle_gamma   90.00
#
_symmetry.space_group_name_H-M   'P 1'
#
loop_
_entity.id
_entity.type
_entity.pdbx_description
1 polymer ?
#
loop_
_entity_poly.entity_id
_entity_poly.type
_entity_poly.pdbx_seq_one_letter_code
_entity_poly.pdbx_strand_id
1 'polypeptide(L)'
;MKKFLVLIMAILLVFTFAGCDSGGSSSGGNGGGGGDDPVSSGPLCFTANAASTIQLYTTTGAAPSLEYSTDGSTWQAFTMNQDYNLASGGKFYLRGNNATFNTMAANATFVMTGSIAASGNIMSLVDKTCASTTIPNDYCFGGLFWGCDVMTTPPELPATTLTKDCYMDMFYDCTALTVAPELPATTLLQDSYMSMFQGCTAMTSIVIKATTLAKGSLSDMLANCSSLNSITVHFSAWDPADFSESPWVVGVAATGTFKCPSALPATYDTDHIPAGWTKTDL
;
A
#
# COMPACT_ATOMS: atom_id res chain seq x y z
N MET A 1 16.62 41.14 27.61
CA MET A 1 16.44 40.59 26.24
C MET A 1 17.49 39.52 26.02
N LYS A 2 17.14 38.26 26.31
CA LYS A 2 18.01 37.08 26.11
C LYS A 2 17.49 36.35 24.88
N LYS A 3 18.31 36.30 23.81
CA LYS A 3 18.01 35.54 22.59
C LYS A 3 18.24 34.06 22.85
N PHE A 4 17.21 33.26 22.79
CA PHE A 4 17.31 31.80 22.75
C PHE A 4 17.64 31.36 21.32
N LEU A 5 18.85 30.82 21.14
CA LEU A 5 19.28 30.17 19.91
C LEU A 5 18.79 28.72 19.96
N VAL A 6 17.80 28.37 19.14
CA VAL A 6 17.36 26.99 18.98
C VAL A 6 18.26 26.33 17.96
N LEU A 7 19.14 25.45 18.42
CA LEU A 7 19.97 24.60 17.58
C LEU A 7 19.13 23.42 17.11
N ILE A 8 18.71 23.43 15.84
CA ILE A 8 18.03 22.27 15.21
C ILE A 8 19.12 21.27 14.84
N MET A 9 19.25 20.23 15.62
CA MET A 9 20.10 19.09 15.33
C MET A 9 19.31 18.15 14.38
N ALA A 10 19.62 18.18 13.08
CA ALA A 10 19.11 17.22 12.13
C ALA A 10 19.75 15.87 12.45
N ILE A 11 19.00 14.99 13.09
CA ILE A 11 19.39 13.59 13.25
C ILE A 11 19.06 12.88 11.93
N LEU A 12 20.08 12.61 11.13
CA LEU A 12 19.99 11.75 9.97
C LEU A 12 19.86 10.30 10.48
N LEU A 13 18.61 9.83 10.66
CA LEU A 13 18.37 8.43 10.95
C LEU A 13 18.52 7.63 9.64
N VAL A 14 19.67 7.00 9.47
CA VAL A 14 19.85 5.97 8.46
C VAL A 14 19.08 4.75 8.95
N PHE A 15 17.86 4.52 8.41
CA PHE A 15 17.15 3.27 8.62
C PHE A 15 17.82 2.17 7.79
N THR A 16 18.61 1.33 8.44
CA THR A 16 18.96 0.04 7.87
C THR A 16 17.72 -0.85 7.96
N PHE A 17 17.15 -1.20 6.81
CA PHE A 17 16.08 -2.19 6.73
C PHE A 17 16.61 -3.53 7.27
N ALA A 18 16.26 -3.88 8.48
CA ALA A 18 16.34 -5.24 8.96
C ALA A 18 15.14 -6.00 8.36
N GLY A 19 15.37 -6.70 7.25
CA GLY A 19 14.36 -7.60 6.67
C GLY A 19 13.87 -8.60 7.72
N CYS A 20 12.61 -9.03 7.59
CA CYS A 20 12.08 -10.16 8.34
C CYS A 20 12.84 -11.42 7.88
N ASP A 21 13.92 -11.75 8.61
CA ASP A 21 14.75 -12.91 8.29
C ASP A 21 14.00 -14.18 8.70
N SER A 22 13.51 -14.91 7.71
CA SER A 22 13.02 -16.28 7.90
C SER A 22 14.22 -17.20 7.97
N GLY A 23 14.61 -17.64 9.16
CA GLY A 23 15.65 -18.62 9.37
C GLY A 23 15.36 -19.95 8.64
N GLY A 24 16.01 -20.18 7.54
CA GLY A 24 16.00 -21.44 6.80
C GLY A 24 17.43 -21.80 6.39
N SER A 25 17.95 -22.89 6.90
CA SER A 25 19.29 -23.43 6.59
C SER A 25 19.48 -23.66 5.11
N SER A 26 20.52 -23.07 4.53
CA SER A 26 20.95 -23.30 3.16
C SER A 26 22.02 -24.41 3.09
N SER A 27 21.84 -25.33 2.18
CA SER A 27 22.95 -26.11 1.59
C SER A 27 23.14 -25.65 0.15
N GLY A 28 24.39 -25.37 -0.21
CA GLY A 28 24.77 -24.68 -1.43
C GLY A 28 24.56 -25.43 -2.75
N GLY A 29 24.52 -24.68 -3.83
CA GLY A 29 24.60 -25.13 -5.22
C GLY A 29 24.75 -23.95 -6.15
N ASN A 30 25.86 -23.90 -6.86
CA ASN A 30 26.31 -22.86 -7.78
C ASN A 30 25.57 -22.92 -9.13
N GLY A 31 25.28 -21.78 -9.77
CA GLY A 31 24.95 -21.76 -11.21
C GLY A 31 24.07 -20.60 -11.66
N GLY A 32 24.65 -19.66 -12.37
CA GLY A 32 24.18 -18.39 -12.85
C GLY A 32 22.96 -18.37 -13.78
N GLY A 33 22.40 -17.18 -13.91
CA GLY A 33 21.41 -16.81 -14.93
C GLY A 33 20.38 -15.83 -14.36
N GLY A 34 20.47 -14.57 -14.75
CA GLY A 34 19.64 -13.49 -14.22
C GLY A 34 18.15 -13.65 -14.53
N GLY A 35 17.38 -13.44 -13.55
CA GLY A 35 15.97 -13.19 -13.51
C GLY A 35 15.71 -12.80 -12.08
N ASP A 36 15.37 -11.54 -11.82
CA ASP A 36 14.88 -11.08 -10.52
C ASP A 36 13.52 -11.75 -10.26
N ASP A 37 13.56 -13.01 -9.81
CA ASP A 37 12.40 -13.57 -9.12
C ASP A 37 12.18 -12.70 -7.87
N PRO A 38 10.97 -12.13 -7.69
CA PRO A 38 10.67 -11.43 -6.46
C PRO A 38 10.82 -12.44 -5.32
N VAL A 39 11.86 -12.25 -4.50
CA VAL A 39 12.03 -13.00 -3.25
C VAL A 39 10.70 -12.86 -2.52
N SER A 40 9.99 -13.97 -2.33
CA SER A 40 8.71 -13.92 -1.63
C SER A 40 9.01 -13.44 -0.21
N SER A 41 8.71 -12.18 0.04
CA SER A 41 8.69 -11.65 1.40
C SER A 41 7.73 -12.51 2.20
N GLY A 42 8.03 -12.77 3.46
CA GLY A 42 7.18 -13.58 4.34
C GLY A 42 5.76 -13.01 4.47
N PRO A 43 4.92 -13.60 5.31
CA PRO A 43 3.52 -13.16 5.46
C PRO A 43 3.42 -11.71 5.92
N LEU A 44 2.24 -11.10 5.73
CA LEU A 44 1.90 -9.78 6.25
C LEU A 44 2.34 -9.65 7.70
N CYS A 45 3.12 -8.63 7.99
CA CYS A 45 3.71 -8.39 9.31
C CYS A 45 3.52 -6.93 9.72
N PHE A 46 3.08 -6.73 10.95
CA PHE A 46 3.02 -5.43 11.61
C PHE A 46 4.08 -5.36 12.69
N THR A 47 4.84 -4.26 12.71
CA THR A 47 5.81 -3.96 13.76
C THR A 47 5.35 -2.71 14.51
N ALA A 48 5.18 -2.82 15.82
CA ALA A 48 4.80 -1.70 16.67
C ALA A 48 6.03 -0.82 16.98
N ASN A 49 6.00 0.44 16.57
CA ASN A 49 7.05 1.42 16.91
C ASN A 49 6.87 2.00 18.32
N ALA A 50 5.66 1.89 18.87
CA ALA A 50 5.27 2.25 20.23
C ALA A 50 4.28 1.20 20.74
N ALA A 51 3.82 1.28 22.00
CA ALA A 51 2.71 0.46 22.47
C ALA A 51 1.49 0.68 21.56
N SER A 52 0.97 -0.36 20.97
CA SER A 52 -0.01 -0.33 19.89
C SER A 52 -1.07 -1.41 20.05
N THR A 53 -2.21 -1.24 19.39
CA THR A 53 -3.21 -2.30 19.23
C THR A 53 -3.50 -2.52 17.75
N ILE A 54 -3.82 -3.76 17.41
CA ILE A 54 -4.30 -4.15 16.07
C ILE A 54 -5.58 -4.96 16.26
N GLN A 55 -6.59 -4.61 15.49
CA GLN A 55 -7.82 -5.37 15.35
C GLN A 55 -8.13 -5.49 13.85
N LEU A 56 -8.64 -6.63 13.39
CA LEU A 56 -9.32 -6.73 12.11
C LEU A 56 -10.81 -6.78 12.38
N TYR A 57 -11.48 -5.68 12.01
CA TYR A 57 -12.88 -5.43 12.34
C TYR A 57 -13.79 -5.78 11.16
N THR A 58 -14.92 -6.41 11.45
CA THR A 58 -16.00 -6.63 10.48
C THR A 58 -17.36 -6.49 11.16
N THR A 59 -18.32 -5.92 10.44
CA THR A 59 -19.71 -5.79 10.92
C THR A 59 -20.65 -6.86 10.35
N THR A 60 -20.32 -7.41 9.17
CA THR A 60 -21.22 -8.29 8.40
C THR A 60 -20.43 -9.29 7.57
N GLY A 61 -21.04 -10.42 7.29
CA GLY A 61 -20.51 -11.43 6.37
C GLY A 61 -19.72 -12.55 7.02
N ALA A 62 -19.27 -13.50 6.19
CA ALA A 62 -18.37 -14.55 6.64
C ALA A 62 -16.98 -13.95 6.90
N ALA A 63 -16.52 -14.05 8.13
CA ALA A 63 -15.18 -13.63 8.50
C ALA A 63 -14.14 -14.48 7.75
N PRO A 64 -13.04 -13.87 7.24
CA PRO A 64 -11.96 -14.64 6.67
C PRO A 64 -11.32 -15.55 7.71
N SER A 65 -10.90 -16.73 7.30
CA SER A 65 -10.16 -17.67 8.17
C SER A 65 -8.68 -17.29 8.17
N LEU A 66 -8.19 -16.82 9.29
CA LEU A 66 -6.82 -16.36 9.45
C LEU A 66 -6.09 -17.05 10.60
N GLU A 67 -4.78 -17.12 10.47
CA GLU A 67 -3.84 -17.47 11.54
C GLU A 67 -2.95 -16.27 11.84
N TYR A 68 -2.59 -16.10 13.11
CA TYR A 68 -1.62 -15.09 13.53
C TYR A 68 -0.43 -15.71 14.24
N SER A 69 0.67 -14.98 14.28
CA SER A 69 1.88 -15.32 15.02
C SER A 69 2.53 -14.05 15.57
N THR A 70 3.20 -14.14 16.71
CA THR A 70 4.04 -13.07 17.27
C THR A 70 5.54 -13.33 17.09
N ASP A 71 5.91 -14.54 16.66
CA ASP A 71 7.30 -14.98 16.45
C ASP A 71 7.60 -15.39 14.99
N GLY A 72 6.56 -15.37 14.11
CA GLY A 72 6.64 -15.77 12.70
C GLY A 72 6.71 -17.29 12.49
N SER A 73 6.72 -18.10 13.55
CA SER A 73 6.88 -19.55 13.48
C SER A 73 5.73 -20.34 14.11
N THR A 74 5.22 -19.88 15.25
CA THR A 74 4.12 -20.51 15.98
C THR A 74 2.80 -19.83 15.61
N TRP A 75 1.90 -20.55 14.97
CA TRP A 75 0.66 -20.02 14.44
C TRP A 75 -0.54 -20.43 15.26
N GLN A 76 -1.44 -19.48 15.51
CA GLN A 76 -2.68 -19.65 16.25
C GLN A 76 -3.86 -19.12 15.45
N ALA A 77 -5.06 -19.63 15.73
CA ALA A 77 -6.27 -19.11 15.09
C ALA A 77 -6.48 -17.63 15.45
N PHE A 78 -6.69 -16.79 14.44
CA PHE A 78 -6.99 -15.38 14.62
C PHE A 78 -8.48 -15.19 14.90
N THR A 79 -8.80 -14.30 15.85
CA THR A 79 -10.17 -13.93 16.20
C THR A 79 -10.45 -12.51 15.70
N MET A 80 -11.48 -12.35 14.86
CA MET A 80 -11.98 -11.06 14.39
C MET A 80 -12.56 -10.24 15.55
N ASN A 81 -12.60 -8.91 15.40
CA ASN A 81 -13.20 -7.98 16.37
C ASN A 81 -12.58 -8.06 17.78
N GLN A 82 -11.34 -8.52 17.87
CA GLN A 82 -10.56 -8.60 19.11
C GLN A 82 -9.30 -7.75 19.00
N ASP A 83 -8.97 -6.99 20.05
CA ASP A 83 -7.73 -6.24 20.14
C ASP A 83 -6.54 -7.14 20.45
N TYR A 84 -5.49 -7.03 19.64
CA TYR A 84 -4.18 -7.63 19.88
C TYR A 84 -3.20 -6.53 20.30
N ASN A 85 -2.73 -6.61 21.55
CA ASN A 85 -1.81 -5.62 22.11
C ASN A 85 -0.37 -5.95 21.74
N LEU A 86 0.36 -4.95 21.25
CA LEU A 86 1.77 -5.03 20.90
C LEU A 86 2.58 -4.05 21.76
N ALA A 87 3.59 -4.56 22.44
CA ALA A 87 4.61 -3.71 23.03
C ALA A 87 5.47 -3.07 21.94
N SER A 88 6.17 -1.98 22.24
CA SER A 88 7.15 -1.39 21.30
C SER A 88 8.18 -2.44 20.85
N GLY A 89 8.42 -2.53 19.54
CA GLY A 89 9.24 -3.57 18.91
C GLY A 89 8.53 -4.90 18.70
N GLY A 90 7.30 -5.08 19.23
CA GLY A 90 6.51 -6.29 19.02
C GLY A 90 6.10 -6.47 17.57
N LYS A 91 6.08 -7.72 17.10
CA LYS A 91 5.66 -8.11 15.74
C LYS A 91 4.37 -8.90 15.80
N PHE A 92 3.58 -8.75 14.74
CA PHE A 92 2.31 -9.45 14.57
C PHE A 92 2.16 -9.87 13.10
N TYR A 93 2.17 -11.16 12.85
CA TYR A 93 2.08 -11.75 11.53
C TYR A 93 0.69 -12.28 11.30
N LEU A 94 0.20 -12.16 10.04
CA LEU A 94 -1.10 -12.70 9.60
C LEU A 94 -0.95 -13.47 8.29
N ARG A 95 -1.71 -14.57 8.20
CA ARG A 95 -1.85 -15.36 6.98
C ARG A 95 -3.17 -16.13 6.95
N GLY A 96 -3.57 -16.56 5.76
CA GLY A 96 -4.76 -17.40 5.57
C GLY A 96 -4.79 -18.03 4.18
N ASN A 97 -5.82 -18.81 3.92
CA ASN A 97 -6.14 -19.36 2.60
C ASN A 97 -7.60 -19.01 2.29
N ASN A 98 -7.84 -17.82 1.79
CA ASN A 98 -9.18 -17.31 1.54
C ASN A 98 -9.39 -17.12 0.03
N ALA A 99 -10.17 -17.97 -0.61
CA ALA A 99 -10.57 -17.80 -2.01
C ALA A 99 -11.38 -16.51 -2.24
N THR A 100 -11.97 -15.97 -1.17
CA THR A 100 -12.63 -14.67 -1.12
C THR A 100 -12.24 -14.01 0.20
N PHE A 101 -11.69 -12.79 0.18
CA PHE A 101 -11.31 -12.08 1.41
C PHE A 101 -12.36 -11.00 1.72
N ASN A 102 -12.29 -9.82 1.08
CA ASN A 102 -13.34 -8.81 1.16
C ASN A 102 -14.25 -8.86 -0.08
N THR A 103 -15.47 -8.37 0.09
CA THR A 103 -16.42 -8.04 -0.99
C THR A 103 -17.10 -6.72 -0.63
N MET A 104 -17.75 -6.04 -1.57
CA MET A 104 -18.51 -4.82 -1.27
C MET A 104 -19.65 -5.04 -0.26
N ALA A 105 -20.16 -6.27 -0.13
CA ALA A 105 -21.23 -6.63 0.81
C ALA A 105 -20.71 -7.06 2.19
N ALA A 106 -19.45 -7.49 2.27
CA ALA A 106 -18.84 -8.03 3.49
C ALA A 106 -17.34 -7.71 3.47
N ASN A 107 -16.93 -6.75 4.26
CA ASN A 107 -15.55 -6.32 4.35
C ASN A 107 -15.02 -6.38 5.77
N ALA A 108 -13.72 -6.60 5.86
CA ALA A 108 -12.92 -6.48 7.06
C ALA A 108 -11.94 -5.32 6.87
N THR A 109 -11.76 -4.50 7.91
CA THR A 109 -10.87 -3.35 7.91
C THR A 109 -10.00 -3.40 9.16
N PHE A 110 -8.72 -3.13 9.03
CA PHE A 110 -7.85 -2.98 10.18
C PHE A 110 -8.19 -1.70 10.95
N VAL A 111 -8.21 -1.84 12.28
CA VAL A 111 -8.27 -0.73 13.23
C VAL A 111 -6.98 -0.79 14.05
N MET A 112 -6.25 0.31 14.10
CA MET A 112 -4.93 0.38 14.71
C MET A 112 -4.81 1.59 15.63
N THR A 113 -4.01 1.44 16.68
CA THR A 113 -3.62 2.56 17.57
C THR A 113 -2.11 2.57 17.79
N GLY A 114 -1.57 3.68 18.27
CA GLY A 114 -0.14 3.83 18.54
C GLY A 114 0.67 4.26 17.33
N SER A 115 1.65 3.49 16.92
CA SER A 115 2.46 3.72 15.70
C SER A 115 2.91 2.38 15.14
N ILE A 116 2.52 2.06 13.92
CA ILE A 116 2.70 0.74 13.32
C ILE A 116 3.36 0.87 11.95
N ALA A 117 4.37 0.04 11.70
CA ALA A 117 4.93 -0.20 10.39
C ALA A 117 4.44 -1.54 9.86
N ALA A 118 3.83 -1.57 8.68
CA ALA A 118 3.52 -2.81 7.99
C ALA A 118 4.66 -3.22 7.06
N SER A 119 4.78 -4.50 6.79
CA SER A 119 5.74 -5.13 5.88
C SER A 119 5.24 -6.51 5.47
N GLY A 120 6.00 -7.21 4.63
CA GLY A 120 5.62 -8.53 4.15
C GLY A 120 4.48 -8.49 3.14
N ASN A 121 4.12 -9.64 2.64
CA ASN A 121 3.26 -9.84 1.48
C ASN A 121 1.78 -9.87 1.87
N ILE A 122 0.97 -8.91 1.36
CA ILE A 122 -0.48 -8.85 1.60
C ILE A 122 -1.22 -10.11 1.09
N MET A 123 -0.69 -10.74 0.03
CA MET A 123 -1.29 -11.95 -0.54
C MET A 123 -1.28 -13.13 0.45
N SER A 124 -0.49 -13.07 1.53
CA SER A 124 -0.53 -14.05 2.61
C SER A 124 -1.93 -14.21 3.24
N LEU A 125 -2.80 -13.22 3.13
CA LEU A 125 -4.19 -13.29 3.63
C LEU A 125 -5.07 -14.21 2.79
N VAL A 126 -4.73 -14.42 1.52
CA VAL A 126 -5.49 -15.25 0.55
C VAL A 126 -4.73 -16.51 0.15
N ASP A 127 -3.43 -16.49 0.21
CA ASP A 127 -2.52 -17.61 -0.05
C ASP A 127 -1.37 -17.60 0.97
N LYS A 128 -1.45 -18.45 1.99
CA LYS A 128 -0.46 -18.51 3.07
C LYS A 128 0.94 -18.93 2.62
N THR A 129 1.10 -19.38 1.37
CA THR A 129 2.41 -19.66 0.77
C THR A 129 3.09 -18.39 0.26
N CYS A 130 2.37 -17.28 0.15
CA CYS A 130 2.81 -16.00 -0.41
C CYS A 130 3.27 -16.09 -1.88
N ALA A 131 2.92 -17.14 -2.59
CA ALA A 131 3.36 -17.37 -3.98
C ALA A 131 2.42 -16.75 -5.02
N SER A 132 1.15 -16.50 -4.66
CA SER A 132 0.18 -15.95 -5.60
C SER A 132 0.47 -14.48 -5.92
N THR A 133 0.43 -14.15 -7.22
CA THR A 133 0.43 -12.78 -7.74
C THR A 133 -0.89 -12.41 -8.42
N THR A 134 -1.93 -13.23 -8.21
CA THR A 134 -3.27 -13.05 -8.78
C THR A 134 -4.27 -12.81 -7.65
N ILE A 135 -4.98 -11.69 -7.71
CA ILE A 135 -6.06 -11.38 -6.76
C ILE A 135 -7.26 -12.28 -7.04
N PRO A 136 -7.83 -12.96 -6.03
CA PRO A 136 -8.81 -14.02 -6.27
C PRO A 136 -10.22 -13.52 -6.58
N ASN A 137 -10.62 -12.31 -6.15
CA ASN A 137 -11.99 -11.80 -6.31
C ASN A 137 -12.03 -10.27 -6.34
N ASP A 138 -13.12 -9.72 -6.88
CA ASP A 138 -13.39 -8.28 -6.88
C ASP A 138 -13.47 -7.74 -5.45
N TYR A 139 -13.02 -6.49 -5.25
CA TYR A 139 -12.95 -5.81 -3.95
C TYR A 139 -12.11 -6.55 -2.88
N CYS A 140 -11.23 -7.46 -3.27
CA CYS A 140 -10.53 -8.39 -2.36
C CYS A 140 -9.82 -7.70 -1.19
N PHE A 141 -9.13 -6.61 -1.43
CA PHE A 141 -8.47 -5.80 -0.39
C PHE A 141 -9.06 -4.39 -0.28
N GLY A 142 -10.28 -4.19 -0.82
CA GLY A 142 -10.99 -2.92 -0.73
C GLY A 142 -11.19 -2.48 0.71
N GLY A 143 -10.83 -1.23 1.04
CA GLY A 143 -10.96 -0.63 2.36
C GLY A 143 -10.17 -1.31 3.48
N LEU A 144 -9.22 -2.19 3.17
CA LEU A 144 -8.56 -3.03 4.18
C LEU A 144 -7.82 -2.22 5.26
N PHE A 145 -7.21 -1.10 4.91
CA PHE A 145 -6.51 -0.20 5.83
C PHE A 145 -7.18 1.18 5.92
N TRP A 146 -8.46 1.29 5.55
CA TRP A 146 -9.18 2.56 5.62
C TRP A 146 -9.06 3.20 7.00
N GLY A 147 -8.57 4.44 7.06
CA GLY A 147 -8.43 5.21 8.31
C GLY A 147 -7.34 4.70 9.26
N CYS A 148 -6.41 3.87 8.79
CA CYS A 148 -5.24 3.48 9.58
C CYS A 148 -4.23 4.64 9.65
N ASP A 149 -4.60 5.73 10.32
CA ASP A 149 -3.88 7.00 10.42
C ASP A 149 -2.55 6.91 11.19
N VAL A 150 -2.32 5.80 11.87
CA VAL A 150 -1.09 5.51 12.63
C VAL A 150 -0.12 4.57 11.88
N MET A 151 -0.49 4.12 10.67
CA MET A 151 0.35 3.24 9.84
C MET A 151 1.40 4.05 9.08
N THR A 152 2.68 3.82 9.35
CA THR A 152 3.80 4.61 8.81
C THR A 152 4.39 4.07 7.50
N THR A 153 4.32 2.76 7.29
CA THR A 153 4.76 2.08 6.07
C THR A 153 3.73 1.03 5.63
N PRO A 154 3.51 0.82 4.33
CA PRO A 154 2.55 -0.16 3.82
C PRO A 154 3.17 -1.56 3.77
N PRO A 155 2.34 -2.63 3.66
CA PRO A 155 2.80 -3.95 3.24
C PRO A 155 3.15 -3.96 1.76
N GLU A 156 3.78 -5.04 1.30
CA GLU A 156 4.03 -5.29 -0.12
C GLU A 156 2.74 -5.73 -0.84
N LEU A 157 2.55 -5.21 -2.06
CA LEU A 157 1.44 -5.53 -2.95
C LEU A 157 1.95 -6.19 -4.24
N PRO A 158 2.35 -7.47 -4.20
CA PRO A 158 3.04 -8.10 -5.31
C PRO A 158 2.13 -8.54 -6.46
N ALA A 159 0.80 -8.33 -6.36
CA ALA A 159 -0.12 -8.79 -7.38
C ALA A 159 0.10 -8.07 -8.72
N THR A 160 0.30 -8.86 -9.77
CA THR A 160 0.40 -8.40 -11.17
C THR A 160 -0.89 -8.61 -11.94
N THR A 161 -1.77 -9.52 -11.49
CA THR A 161 -3.09 -9.74 -12.05
C THR A 161 -4.15 -9.25 -11.06
N LEU A 162 -4.81 -8.17 -11.45
CA LEU A 162 -5.82 -7.49 -10.65
C LEU A 162 -7.24 -7.98 -10.99
N THR A 163 -8.19 -7.62 -10.13
CA THR A 163 -9.63 -7.74 -10.37
C THR A 163 -10.28 -6.36 -10.21
N LYS A 164 -11.56 -6.25 -10.52
CA LYS A 164 -12.32 -5.02 -10.36
C LYS A 164 -12.34 -4.59 -8.88
N ASP A 165 -12.23 -3.28 -8.61
CA ASP A 165 -12.31 -2.69 -7.27
C ASP A 165 -11.29 -3.24 -6.24
N CYS A 166 -10.29 -4.04 -6.65
CA CYS A 166 -9.53 -4.91 -5.74
C CYS A 166 -8.73 -4.18 -4.65
N TYR A 167 -8.31 -2.94 -4.89
CA TYR A 167 -7.61 -2.06 -3.96
C TYR A 167 -8.35 -0.73 -3.74
N MET A 168 -9.66 -0.66 -4.09
CA MET A 168 -10.48 0.53 -3.84
C MET A 168 -10.40 0.92 -2.36
N ASP A 169 -10.16 2.21 -2.06
CA ASP A 169 -10.08 2.77 -0.70
C ASP A 169 -9.04 2.09 0.23
N MET A 170 -8.12 1.27 -0.28
CA MET A 170 -7.29 0.40 0.56
C MET A 170 -6.52 1.14 1.64
N PHE A 171 -5.95 2.32 1.33
CA PHE A 171 -5.21 3.17 2.24
C PHE A 171 -5.86 4.56 2.41
N TYR A 172 -7.17 4.64 2.21
CA TYR A 172 -7.92 5.89 2.38
C TYR A 172 -7.68 6.49 3.79
N ASP A 173 -7.31 7.78 3.87
CA ASP A 173 -6.99 8.49 5.12
C ASP A 173 -5.90 7.84 6.00
N CYS A 174 -4.95 7.10 5.41
CA CYS A 174 -3.74 6.67 6.09
C CYS A 174 -2.77 7.85 6.24
N THR A 175 -3.08 8.80 7.10
CA THR A 175 -2.39 10.12 7.17
C THR A 175 -0.93 10.07 7.59
N ALA A 176 -0.49 9.01 8.30
CA ALA A 176 0.91 8.80 8.67
C ALA A 176 1.73 8.02 7.63
N LEU A 177 1.10 7.54 6.54
CA LEU A 177 1.77 6.77 5.50
C LEU A 177 2.73 7.68 4.70
N THR A 178 4.03 7.44 4.80
CA THR A 178 5.05 8.31 4.18
C THR A 178 5.49 7.87 2.80
N VAL A 179 5.33 6.59 2.47
CA VAL A 179 5.74 5.97 1.20
C VAL A 179 4.61 5.14 0.62
N ALA A 180 4.44 5.13 -0.69
CA ALA A 180 3.55 4.20 -1.37
C ALA A 180 4.22 2.82 -1.50
N PRO A 181 3.45 1.72 -1.50
CA PRO A 181 3.96 0.40 -1.87
C PRO A 181 4.32 0.37 -3.36
N GLU A 182 5.13 -0.60 -3.78
CA GLU A 182 5.26 -0.91 -5.21
C GLU A 182 3.93 -1.40 -5.78
N LEU A 183 3.57 -0.92 -6.97
CA LEU A 183 2.38 -1.29 -7.73
C LEU A 183 2.82 -1.96 -9.05
N PRO A 184 3.10 -3.28 -9.04
CA PRO A 184 3.73 -3.97 -10.17
C PRO A 184 2.80 -4.26 -11.34
N ALA A 185 1.47 -4.16 -11.16
CA ALA A 185 0.51 -4.42 -12.22
C ALA A 185 0.67 -3.44 -13.38
N THR A 186 0.78 -3.97 -14.60
CA THR A 186 0.90 -3.18 -15.83
C THR A 186 -0.43 -2.92 -16.52
N THR A 187 -1.47 -3.65 -16.14
CA THR A 187 -2.85 -3.47 -16.64
C THR A 187 -3.77 -3.28 -15.45
N LEU A 188 -4.43 -2.14 -15.39
CA LEU A 188 -5.46 -1.86 -14.39
C LEU A 188 -6.82 -2.34 -14.89
N LEU A 189 -7.67 -2.72 -13.97
CA LEU A 189 -9.08 -3.03 -14.22
C LEU A 189 -9.96 -1.93 -13.65
N GLN A 190 -11.26 -1.98 -13.97
CA GLN A 190 -12.23 -0.96 -13.55
C GLN A 190 -12.12 -0.73 -12.04
N ASP A 191 -12.01 0.54 -11.65
CA ASP A 191 -11.99 1.04 -10.27
C ASP A 191 -10.92 0.39 -9.36
N SER A 192 -9.91 -0.34 -9.94
CA SER A 192 -8.98 -1.17 -9.17
C SER A 192 -8.10 -0.39 -8.17
N TYR A 193 -7.77 0.89 -8.44
CA TYR A 193 -7.04 1.79 -7.56
C TYR A 193 -7.87 3.04 -7.18
N MET A 194 -9.20 3.00 -7.35
CA MET A 194 -10.07 4.12 -6.99
C MET A 194 -9.88 4.50 -5.52
N SER A 195 -9.64 5.78 -5.23
CA SER A 195 -9.42 6.38 -3.90
C SER A 195 -8.32 5.69 -3.06
N MET A 196 -7.45 4.86 -3.67
CA MET A 196 -6.54 3.96 -2.94
C MET A 196 -5.68 4.68 -1.90
N PHE A 197 -5.22 5.90 -2.19
CA PHE A 197 -4.38 6.71 -1.29
C PHE A 197 -5.02 8.06 -0.96
N GLN A 198 -6.31 8.24 -1.22
CA GLN A 198 -6.98 9.50 -0.91
C GLN A 198 -6.75 9.89 0.55
N GLY A 199 -6.31 11.13 0.80
CA GLY A 199 -6.06 11.62 2.15
C GLY A 199 -4.75 11.14 2.81
N CYS A 200 -3.84 10.45 2.10
CA CYS A 200 -2.51 10.08 2.60
C CYS A 200 -1.61 11.32 2.65
N THR A 201 -1.84 12.21 3.60
CA THR A 201 -1.24 13.55 3.66
C THR A 201 0.27 13.58 3.88
N ALA A 202 0.88 12.52 4.44
CA ALA A 202 2.32 12.43 4.64
C ALA A 202 3.08 11.81 3.44
N MET A 203 2.38 11.21 2.48
CA MET A 203 3.01 10.55 1.33
C MET A 203 3.62 11.57 0.38
N THR A 204 4.89 11.38 -0.02
CA THR A 204 5.65 12.34 -0.84
C THR A 204 5.85 11.92 -2.28
N SER A 205 5.80 10.62 -2.57
CA SER A 205 6.05 10.10 -3.92
C SER A 205 5.28 8.81 -4.21
N ILE A 206 5.03 8.57 -5.50
CA ILE A 206 4.42 7.32 -5.98
C ILE A 206 4.92 6.98 -7.39
N VAL A 207 5.01 5.67 -7.68
CA VAL A 207 5.28 5.13 -9.02
C VAL A 207 4.12 4.22 -9.43
N ILE A 208 3.49 4.50 -10.56
CA ILE A 208 2.42 3.70 -11.16
C ILE A 208 2.98 3.02 -12.41
N LYS A 209 3.26 1.72 -12.32
CA LYS A 209 3.86 0.93 -13.43
C LYS A 209 2.84 0.56 -14.52
N ALA A 210 1.57 0.86 -14.32
CA ALA A 210 0.53 0.56 -15.29
C ALA A 210 0.76 1.30 -16.63
N THR A 211 0.64 0.54 -17.71
CA THR A 211 0.69 1.04 -19.10
C THR A 211 -0.70 1.03 -19.75
N THR A 212 -1.63 0.26 -19.18
CA THR A 212 -3.03 0.17 -19.61
C THR A 212 -3.94 0.52 -18.45
N LEU A 213 -4.77 1.51 -18.64
CA LEU A 213 -5.77 1.97 -17.68
C LEU A 213 -7.15 1.42 -18.04
N ALA A 214 -8.09 1.45 -17.10
CA ALA A 214 -9.49 1.12 -17.30
C ALA A 214 -10.39 2.14 -16.60
N LYS A 215 -11.67 2.14 -16.94
CA LYS A 215 -12.65 3.10 -16.40
C LYS A 215 -12.52 3.23 -14.87
N GLY A 216 -12.37 4.46 -14.38
CA GLY A 216 -12.31 4.79 -12.96
C GLY A 216 -11.07 4.28 -12.22
N SER A 217 -10.15 3.61 -12.92
CA SER A 217 -9.05 2.89 -12.26
C SER A 217 -8.15 3.78 -11.40
N LEU A 218 -8.09 5.09 -11.67
CA LEU A 218 -7.34 6.08 -10.90
C LEU A 218 -8.23 7.16 -10.26
N SER A 219 -9.57 7.07 -10.33
CA SER A 219 -10.48 8.08 -9.77
C SER A 219 -10.15 8.32 -8.29
N ASP A 220 -10.01 9.60 -7.89
CA ASP A 220 -9.66 10.05 -6.53
C ASP A 220 -8.37 9.43 -5.94
N MET A 221 -7.59 8.66 -6.71
CA MET A 221 -6.50 7.81 -6.19
C MET A 221 -5.53 8.57 -5.27
N LEU A 222 -5.18 9.80 -5.64
CA LEU A 222 -4.20 10.65 -4.94
C LEU A 222 -4.84 11.94 -4.41
N ALA A 223 -6.17 12.03 -4.39
CA ALA A 223 -6.88 13.21 -3.92
C ALA A 223 -6.50 13.53 -2.48
N ASN A 224 -6.21 14.80 -2.20
CA ASN A 224 -5.82 15.30 -0.87
C ASN A 224 -4.49 14.73 -0.29
N CYS A 225 -3.63 14.14 -1.12
CA CYS A 225 -2.25 13.81 -0.72
C CYS A 225 -1.38 15.08 -0.67
N SER A 226 -1.59 15.93 0.32
CA SER A 226 -1.09 17.31 0.34
C SER A 226 0.45 17.47 0.37
N SER A 227 1.20 16.44 0.77
CA SER A 227 2.66 16.41 0.70
C SER A 227 3.21 15.77 -0.58
N LEU A 228 2.34 15.17 -1.42
CA LEU A 228 2.76 14.47 -2.63
C LEU A 228 3.31 15.46 -3.65
N ASN A 229 4.58 15.34 -3.99
CA ASN A 229 5.30 16.23 -4.90
C ASN A 229 6.11 15.50 -6.00
N SER A 230 5.99 14.17 -6.07
CA SER A 230 6.63 13.35 -7.11
C SER A 230 5.70 12.21 -7.54
N ILE A 231 5.27 12.24 -8.80
CA ILE A 231 4.48 11.18 -9.41
C ILE A 231 5.24 10.67 -10.64
N THR A 232 5.38 9.34 -10.74
CA THR A 232 5.91 8.68 -11.94
C THR A 232 4.86 7.74 -12.50
N VAL A 233 4.54 7.86 -13.79
CA VAL A 233 3.58 6.99 -14.48
C VAL A 233 4.19 6.40 -15.73
N HIS A 234 3.73 5.22 -16.15
CA HIS A 234 4.22 4.50 -17.32
C HIS A 234 3.21 4.43 -18.48
N PHE A 235 1.98 4.87 -18.30
CA PHE A 235 1.02 5.00 -19.41
C PHE A 235 1.38 6.18 -20.32
N SER A 236 1.06 6.08 -21.60
CA SER A 236 1.44 7.05 -22.65
C SER A 236 0.27 7.82 -23.25
N ALA A 237 -0.93 7.62 -22.75
CA ALA A 237 -2.14 8.32 -23.18
C ALA A 237 -3.06 8.53 -21.98
N TRP A 238 -3.79 9.64 -21.98
CA TRP A 238 -4.93 9.87 -21.09
C TRP A 238 -6.17 9.22 -21.71
N ASP A 239 -6.94 8.47 -20.93
CA ASP A 239 -8.25 7.98 -21.33
C ASP A 239 -9.33 8.75 -20.54
N PRO A 240 -10.21 9.50 -21.22
CA PRO A 240 -11.29 10.23 -20.53
C PRO A 240 -12.19 9.34 -19.66
N ALA A 241 -12.28 8.04 -19.95
CA ALA A 241 -13.05 7.11 -19.15
C ALA A 241 -12.38 6.78 -17.80
N ASP A 242 -11.06 7.00 -17.66
CA ASP A 242 -10.32 6.68 -16.44
C ASP A 242 -10.64 7.64 -15.29
N PHE A 243 -10.98 8.91 -15.62
CA PHE A 243 -11.25 9.97 -14.65
C PHE A 243 -12.73 10.40 -14.63
N SER A 244 -13.63 9.56 -15.16
CA SER A 244 -15.03 9.91 -15.37
C SER A 244 -15.82 10.09 -14.08
N GLU A 245 -15.32 9.61 -12.97
CA GLU A 245 -16.01 9.66 -11.68
C GLU A 245 -15.51 10.85 -10.84
N SER A 246 -14.18 11.05 -10.73
CA SER A 246 -13.59 12.13 -9.91
C SER A 246 -12.12 12.40 -10.25
N PRO A 247 -11.64 13.64 -10.04
CA PRO A 247 -10.25 14.04 -10.26
C PRO A 247 -9.25 13.28 -9.41
N TRP A 248 -8.19 12.74 -10.01
CA TRP A 248 -7.27 11.85 -9.30
C TRP A 248 -6.14 12.53 -8.52
N VAL A 249 -5.81 13.80 -8.83
CA VAL A 249 -4.68 14.56 -8.22
C VAL A 249 -5.13 15.87 -7.58
N VAL A 250 -6.40 16.02 -7.24
CA VAL A 250 -6.88 17.22 -6.54
C VAL A 250 -6.28 17.31 -5.12
N GLY A 251 -5.80 18.49 -4.72
CA GLY A 251 -5.28 18.72 -3.36
C GLY A 251 -3.89 18.13 -3.07
N VAL A 252 -3.12 17.75 -4.10
CA VAL A 252 -1.68 17.42 -3.97
C VAL A 252 -0.84 18.68 -3.74
N ALA A 253 0.46 18.56 -3.48
CA ALA A 253 1.36 19.70 -3.28
C ALA A 253 1.28 20.68 -4.47
N ALA A 254 1.38 21.99 -4.18
CA ALA A 254 1.25 23.04 -5.20
C ALA A 254 2.35 22.99 -6.28
N THR A 255 3.49 22.36 -6.00
CA THR A 255 4.61 22.19 -6.93
C THR A 255 5.18 20.79 -6.79
N GLY A 256 5.67 20.23 -7.90
CA GLY A 256 6.24 18.88 -7.92
C GLY A 256 6.78 18.49 -9.27
N THR A 257 7.16 17.22 -9.40
CA THR A 257 7.65 16.61 -10.64
C THR A 257 6.72 15.49 -11.07
N PHE A 258 6.27 15.55 -12.31
CA PHE A 258 5.49 14.50 -12.96
C PHE A 258 6.34 13.83 -14.04
N LYS A 259 6.80 12.61 -13.76
CA LYS A 259 7.64 11.84 -14.66
C LYS A 259 6.80 10.83 -15.46
N CYS A 260 6.89 10.85 -16.79
CA CYS A 260 6.06 10.02 -17.65
C CYS A 260 6.73 9.76 -19.00
N PRO A 261 6.21 8.82 -19.83
CA PRO A 261 6.65 8.69 -21.22
C PRO A 261 6.50 10.01 -21.98
N SER A 262 7.47 10.34 -22.86
CA SER A 262 7.44 11.58 -23.67
C SER A 262 6.17 11.72 -24.51
N ALA A 263 5.58 10.58 -24.91
CA ALA A 263 4.34 10.53 -25.68
C ALA A 263 3.09 10.99 -24.92
N LEU A 264 3.12 11.00 -23.56
CA LEU A 264 1.96 11.42 -22.76
C LEU A 264 1.72 12.92 -22.96
N PRO A 265 0.50 13.36 -23.42
CA PRO A 265 0.18 14.77 -23.59
C PRO A 265 0.35 15.57 -22.31
N ALA A 266 0.91 16.78 -22.41
CA ALA A 266 1.08 17.70 -21.28
C ALA A 266 -0.21 18.50 -21.04
N THR A 267 -1.20 17.89 -20.41
CA THR A 267 -2.44 18.54 -19.96
C THR A 267 -2.32 18.81 -18.46
N TYR A 268 -2.62 20.03 -18.03
CA TYR A 268 -2.42 20.47 -16.64
C TYR A 268 -3.75 20.86 -16.00
N ASP A 269 -4.29 19.97 -15.15
CA ASP A 269 -5.51 20.15 -14.37
C ASP A 269 -5.58 19.09 -13.26
N THR A 270 -6.74 18.89 -12.64
CA THR A 270 -6.94 17.91 -11.58
C THR A 270 -7.11 16.46 -12.07
N ASP A 271 -7.39 16.29 -13.38
CA ASP A 271 -7.59 14.98 -14.01
C ASP A 271 -6.33 14.46 -14.74
N HIS A 272 -5.30 15.30 -14.84
CA HIS A 272 -4.08 15.00 -15.60
C HIS A 272 -2.82 15.30 -14.76
N ILE A 273 -1.94 16.18 -15.26
CA ILE A 273 -0.76 16.63 -14.51
C ILE A 273 -1.19 17.75 -13.57
N PRO A 274 -0.84 17.72 -12.28
CA PRO A 274 -1.23 18.80 -11.37
C PRO A 274 -0.73 20.18 -11.87
N ALA A 275 -1.59 21.19 -11.77
CA ALA A 275 -1.24 22.54 -12.15
C ALA A 275 -0.03 23.04 -11.32
N GLY A 276 0.95 23.65 -11.96
CA GLY A 276 2.19 24.12 -11.31
C GLY A 276 3.29 23.07 -11.18
N TRP A 277 3.07 21.84 -11.62
CA TRP A 277 4.10 20.79 -11.63
C TRP A 277 4.94 20.81 -12.92
N THR A 278 6.16 20.28 -12.84
CA THR A 278 7.07 20.14 -13.97
C THR A 278 6.95 18.74 -14.55
N LYS A 279 6.56 18.63 -15.84
CA LYS A 279 6.64 17.37 -16.60
C LYS A 279 8.08 17.07 -16.95
N THR A 280 8.50 15.82 -16.74
CA THR A 280 9.79 15.30 -17.19
C THR A 280 9.59 13.94 -17.87
N ASP A 281 10.50 13.59 -18.80
CA ASP A 281 10.44 12.29 -19.47
C ASP A 281 11.08 11.19 -18.61
N LEU A 282 10.57 9.94 -18.81
CA LEU A 282 11.11 8.71 -18.19
C LEU A 282 12.53 8.43 -18.67
#